data_2b5a757adb7f396c9c04dffa0735b624
#
_entry.id   2b5a757adb7f396c9c04dffa0735b624
#
_cell.length_a   1.000
_cell.length_b   1.000
_cell.length_c   1.000
_cell.angle_alpha   90.00
_cell.angle_beta   90.00
_cell.angle_gamma   90.00
#
_symmetry.space_group_name_H-M   'P 1'
#
loop_
_entity.id
_entity.type
_entity.pdbx_description
1 polymer ?
#
loop_
_entity_poly.entity_id
_entity_poly.type
_entity_poly.pdbx_seq_one_letter_code
_entity_poly.pdbx_strand_id
1 'polypeptide(L)'
;NIRGHIQFGCSVTRMAYDEGLNTWSVSYSRGGEQQTETFNAVVSAVGQLNQPSIPNIEGLASFQGAMWHSARWRDEDLAGKRVGVIGTGCSCVQLLPKTADRAGHTSVFQRTPHWVAPARDYYKPVEPGLIWALNHIPYYAEFHRARMILIFGDRSWPAVVVDPAWKDQSVSVNEANHAMREVLIDFVKTGLGPKQDYVPHCVPDFPVWGKRLIVDNGWYE
;
A
#
# COMPACT_ATOMS: atom_id res chain seq x y z
N ASN A 1 2.44 -25.36 -7.11
CA ASN A 1 2.42 -25.13 -5.65
C ASN A 1 3.85 -25.19 -5.10
N ILE A 2 4.36 -24.08 -4.56
CA ILE A 2 5.74 -23.97 -4.03
C ILE A 2 5.80 -24.22 -2.52
N ARG A 3 4.66 -24.45 -1.85
CA ARG A 3 4.58 -24.55 -0.38
C ARG A 3 5.52 -25.62 0.22
N GLY A 4 5.74 -26.73 -0.49
CA GLY A 4 6.67 -27.79 -0.07
C GLY A 4 8.15 -27.38 -0.05
N HIS A 5 8.48 -26.26 -0.68
CA HIS A 5 9.84 -25.70 -0.71
C HIS A 5 10.02 -24.52 0.27
N ILE A 6 9.02 -24.22 1.10
CA ILE A 6 9.07 -23.12 2.08
C ILE A 6 9.27 -23.71 3.47
N GLN A 7 10.29 -23.26 4.17
CA GLN A 7 10.50 -23.53 5.58
C GLN A 7 9.92 -22.38 6.41
N PHE A 8 8.84 -22.65 7.12
CA PHE A 8 8.19 -21.66 7.98
C PHE A 8 8.82 -21.62 9.39
N GLY A 9 8.65 -20.51 10.09
CA GLY A 9 9.17 -20.32 11.45
C GLY A 9 10.70 -20.20 11.51
N CYS A 10 11.33 -19.90 10.38
CA CYS A 10 12.78 -19.68 10.27
C CYS A 10 13.08 -18.18 10.26
N SER A 11 13.96 -17.72 11.13
CA SER A 11 14.48 -16.36 11.17
C SER A 11 15.96 -16.37 10.78
N VAL A 12 16.28 -15.82 9.61
CA VAL A 12 17.68 -15.70 9.16
C VAL A 12 18.38 -14.64 10.01
N THR A 13 19.50 -15.03 10.61
CA THR A 13 20.29 -14.18 11.53
C THR A 13 21.59 -13.70 10.91
N ARG A 14 22.15 -14.48 9.97
CA ARG A 14 23.41 -14.15 9.30
C ARG A 14 23.47 -14.76 7.92
N MET A 15 24.08 -14.05 6.99
CA MET A 15 24.49 -14.55 5.69
C MET A 15 25.95 -14.13 5.45
N ALA A 16 26.80 -15.06 5.05
CA ALA A 16 28.19 -14.81 4.74
C ALA A 16 28.57 -15.52 3.44
N TYR A 17 29.19 -14.79 2.52
CA TYR A 17 29.73 -15.36 1.29
C TYR A 17 31.18 -15.82 1.50
N ASP A 18 31.51 -16.99 1.02
CA ASP A 18 32.85 -17.54 0.98
C ASP A 18 33.38 -17.48 -0.46
N GLU A 19 34.34 -16.58 -0.69
CA GLU A 19 34.93 -16.36 -2.01
C GLU A 19 35.78 -17.57 -2.48
N GLY A 20 36.36 -18.31 -1.56
CA GLY A 20 37.17 -19.49 -1.90
C GLY A 20 36.34 -20.67 -2.38
N LEU A 21 35.15 -20.86 -1.80
CA LEU A 21 34.23 -21.92 -2.13
C LEU A 21 33.11 -21.48 -3.08
N ASN A 22 32.98 -20.19 -3.33
CA ASN A 22 31.87 -19.60 -4.09
C ASN A 22 30.51 -20.02 -3.57
N THR A 23 30.31 -19.99 -2.24
CA THR A 23 29.08 -20.41 -1.57
C THR A 23 28.67 -19.43 -0.49
N TRP A 24 27.38 -19.47 -0.17
CA TRP A 24 26.79 -18.72 0.94
C TRP A 24 26.57 -19.62 2.15
N SER A 25 27.04 -19.20 3.30
CA SER A 25 26.66 -19.77 4.59
C SER A 25 25.51 -18.95 5.17
N VAL A 26 24.36 -19.57 5.37
CA VAL A 26 23.14 -18.93 5.91
C VAL A 26 22.81 -19.53 7.26
N SER A 27 22.90 -18.69 8.31
CA SER A 27 22.51 -19.08 9.67
C SER A 27 21.10 -18.57 9.96
N TYR A 28 20.28 -19.41 10.55
CA TYR A 28 18.91 -19.09 10.92
C TYR A 28 18.48 -19.80 12.20
N SER A 29 17.51 -19.23 12.89
CA SER A 29 16.87 -19.83 14.06
C SER A 29 15.54 -20.46 13.65
N ARG A 30 15.30 -21.70 14.10
CA ARG A 30 14.04 -22.42 13.93
C ARG A 30 13.65 -23.07 15.25
N GLY A 31 12.48 -22.72 15.79
CA GLY A 31 12.04 -23.26 17.08
C GLY A 31 12.98 -22.96 18.25
N GLY A 32 13.79 -21.91 18.17
CA GLY A 32 14.79 -21.54 19.18
C GLY A 32 16.18 -22.14 18.95
N GLU A 33 16.33 -23.11 18.06
CA GLU A 33 17.61 -23.72 17.68
C GLU A 33 18.28 -22.96 16.55
N GLN A 34 19.60 -22.79 16.61
CA GLN A 34 20.41 -22.22 15.53
C GLN A 34 20.83 -23.30 14.56
N GLN A 35 20.64 -23.04 13.28
CA GLN A 35 21.05 -23.92 12.18
C GLN A 35 21.84 -23.12 11.15
N THR A 36 22.72 -23.80 10.43
CA THR A 36 23.49 -23.19 9.33
C THR A 36 23.51 -24.13 8.13
N GLU A 37 23.16 -23.58 6.97
CA GLU A 37 23.17 -24.32 5.70
C GLU A 37 23.98 -23.57 4.65
N THR A 38 24.50 -24.30 3.66
CA THR A 38 25.29 -23.76 2.56
C THR A 38 24.50 -23.76 1.28
N PHE A 39 24.54 -22.62 0.55
CA PHE A 39 23.82 -22.40 -0.70
C PHE A 39 24.76 -21.84 -1.77
N ASN A 40 24.50 -22.13 -3.04
CA ASN A 40 25.22 -21.53 -4.17
C ASN A 40 24.79 -20.10 -4.45
N ALA A 41 23.51 -19.76 -4.17
CA ALA A 41 22.98 -18.42 -4.35
C ALA A 41 21.93 -18.08 -3.27
N VAL A 42 21.87 -16.83 -2.88
CA VAL A 42 20.87 -16.30 -1.94
C VAL A 42 20.16 -15.13 -2.57
N VAL A 43 18.83 -15.13 -2.55
CA VAL A 43 17.99 -14.01 -2.98
C VAL A 43 17.29 -13.45 -1.78
N SER A 44 17.60 -12.21 -1.42
CA SER A 44 16.91 -11.49 -0.34
C SER A 44 15.56 -10.94 -0.86
N ALA A 45 14.47 -11.46 -0.33
CA ALA A 45 13.11 -11.05 -0.70
C ALA A 45 12.30 -10.57 0.53
N VAL A 46 12.97 -9.93 1.49
CA VAL A 46 12.40 -9.50 2.78
C VAL A 46 11.36 -8.37 2.66
N GLY A 47 11.30 -7.71 1.51
CA GLY A 47 10.44 -6.55 1.29
C GLY A 47 10.97 -5.27 1.97
N GLN A 48 10.54 -4.13 1.44
CA GLN A 48 10.99 -2.81 1.93
C GLN A 48 10.17 -2.28 3.11
N LEU A 49 9.01 -2.89 3.43
CA LEU A 49 8.06 -2.43 4.45
C LEU A 49 7.91 -3.41 5.63
N ASN A 50 8.86 -4.32 5.82
CA ASN A 50 8.77 -5.34 6.84
C ASN A 50 9.06 -4.84 8.26
N GLN A 51 9.73 -3.70 8.41
CA GLN A 51 10.03 -3.08 9.70
C GLN A 51 9.16 -1.84 9.92
N PRO A 52 8.38 -1.78 11.03
CA PRO A 52 7.63 -0.58 11.37
C PRO A 52 8.60 0.56 11.76
N SER A 53 8.31 1.77 11.24
CA SER A 53 9.03 2.98 11.62
C SER A 53 8.11 3.87 12.43
N ILE A 54 8.52 4.18 13.65
CA ILE A 54 7.82 5.12 14.52
C ILE A 54 8.43 6.49 14.33
N PRO A 55 7.64 7.54 14.02
CA PRO A 55 8.17 8.88 13.84
C PRO A 55 8.74 9.42 15.15
N ASN A 56 9.84 10.18 15.05
CA ASN A 56 10.39 10.90 16.20
C ASN A 56 9.59 12.18 16.42
N ILE A 57 8.58 12.10 17.28
CA ILE A 57 7.73 13.23 17.67
C ILE A 57 8.00 13.52 19.12
N GLU A 58 8.30 14.80 19.45
CA GLU A 58 8.49 15.24 20.82
C GLU A 58 7.25 14.91 21.68
N GLY A 59 7.47 14.36 22.86
CA GLY A 59 6.41 13.96 23.77
C GLY A 59 5.71 12.63 23.44
N LEU A 60 6.05 11.96 22.32
CA LEU A 60 5.39 10.70 21.96
C LEU A 60 5.52 9.63 23.07
N ALA A 61 6.67 9.54 23.72
CA ALA A 61 6.91 8.58 24.80
C ALA A 61 6.14 8.90 26.09
N SER A 62 5.65 10.12 26.27
CA SER A 62 4.85 10.53 27.43
C SER A 62 3.35 10.32 27.25
N PHE A 63 2.90 9.88 26.06
CA PHE A 63 1.51 9.58 25.81
C PHE A 63 1.01 8.42 26.66
N GLN A 64 -0.03 8.65 27.45
CA GLN A 64 -0.55 7.68 28.41
C GLN A 64 -1.61 6.74 27.83
N GLY A 65 -2.09 6.99 26.62
CA GLY A 65 -3.05 6.15 25.93
C GLY A 65 -2.42 4.95 25.23
N ALA A 66 -3.23 4.03 24.76
CA ALA A 66 -2.77 2.92 23.93
C ALA A 66 -2.24 3.44 22.58
N MET A 67 -1.06 2.99 22.20
CA MET A 67 -0.39 3.38 20.96
C MET A 67 0.25 2.17 20.29
N TRP A 68 0.09 2.08 18.97
CA TRP A 68 0.73 1.03 18.16
C TRP A 68 0.91 1.46 16.70
N HIS A 69 1.82 0.80 16.02
CA HIS A 69 1.98 0.92 14.58
C HIS A 69 0.99 0.00 13.84
N SER A 70 0.46 0.43 12.68
CA SER A 70 -0.51 -0.35 11.89
C SER A 70 -0.02 -1.77 11.51
N ALA A 71 1.30 -1.96 11.32
CA ALA A 71 1.91 -3.27 11.10
C ALA A 71 1.99 -4.17 12.37
N ARG A 72 1.63 -3.64 13.52
CA ARG A 72 1.57 -4.33 14.82
C ARG A 72 0.20 -4.07 15.45
N TRP A 73 -0.84 -4.33 14.68
CA TRP A 73 -2.22 -4.07 15.09
C TRP A 73 -2.55 -4.73 16.43
N ARG A 74 -3.30 -4.01 17.25
CA ARG A 74 -3.88 -4.50 18.51
C ARG A 74 -5.39 -4.45 18.38
N ASP A 75 -6.05 -5.49 18.87
CA ASP A 75 -7.52 -5.53 18.91
C ASP A 75 -8.02 -4.87 20.20
N GLU A 76 -7.99 -3.53 20.17
CA GLU A 76 -8.49 -2.69 21.24
C GLU A 76 -9.96 -2.36 21.01
N ASP A 77 -10.71 -2.25 22.12
CA ASP A 77 -12.05 -1.66 22.07
C ASP A 77 -11.94 -0.15 21.86
N LEU A 78 -12.48 0.34 20.75
CA LEU A 78 -12.45 1.75 20.35
C LEU A 78 -13.75 2.49 20.70
N ALA A 79 -14.78 1.82 21.22
CA ALA A 79 -16.07 2.41 21.52
C ALA A 79 -15.92 3.63 22.47
N GLY A 80 -16.47 4.77 22.06
CA GLY A 80 -16.41 6.01 22.81
C GLY A 80 -15.04 6.67 22.93
N LYS A 81 -13.98 6.06 22.41
CA LYS A 81 -12.61 6.61 22.48
C LYS A 81 -12.36 7.65 21.39
N ARG A 82 -11.44 8.58 21.70
CA ARG A 82 -10.86 9.51 20.73
C ARG A 82 -9.60 8.87 20.17
N VAL A 83 -9.59 8.60 18.86
CA VAL A 83 -8.48 7.93 18.17
C VAL A 83 -7.75 8.92 17.27
N GLY A 84 -6.43 9.03 17.44
CA GLY A 84 -5.54 9.77 16.55
C GLY A 84 -4.85 8.82 15.57
N VAL A 85 -4.91 9.11 14.28
CA VAL A 85 -4.20 8.37 13.23
C VAL A 85 -3.17 9.28 12.58
N ILE A 86 -1.89 8.90 12.66
CA ILE A 86 -0.78 9.69 12.08
C ILE A 86 -0.38 9.08 10.74
N GLY A 87 -0.51 9.89 9.68
CA GLY A 87 -0.20 9.53 8.30
C GLY A 87 -1.43 9.16 7.48
N THR A 88 -1.29 9.26 6.16
CA THR A 88 -2.37 9.10 5.16
C THR A 88 -1.94 8.16 4.02
N GLY A 89 -1.04 7.22 4.29
CA GLY A 89 -0.62 6.21 3.31
C GLY A 89 -1.62 5.07 3.13
N CYS A 90 -1.28 4.10 2.30
CA CYS A 90 -2.15 2.96 1.95
C CYS A 90 -2.75 2.24 3.17
N SER A 91 -1.97 2.09 4.25
CA SER A 91 -2.48 1.46 5.49
C SER A 91 -3.56 2.31 6.14
N CYS A 92 -3.38 3.64 6.19
CA CYS A 92 -4.36 4.54 6.78
C CYS A 92 -5.67 4.53 5.99
N VAL A 93 -5.62 4.66 4.67
CA VAL A 93 -6.81 4.63 3.81
C VAL A 93 -7.64 3.36 4.02
N GLN A 94 -6.98 2.23 4.30
CA GLN A 94 -7.68 0.95 4.53
C GLN A 94 -8.22 0.80 5.96
N LEU A 95 -7.51 1.31 6.97
CA LEU A 95 -7.92 1.12 8.37
C LEU A 95 -8.87 2.21 8.86
N LEU A 96 -8.78 3.43 8.31
CA LEU A 96 -9.48 4.60 8.82
C LEU A 96 -11.01 4.44 8.79
N PRO A 97 -11.66 4.01 7.70
CA PRO A 97 -13.11 3.85 7.68
C PRO A 97 -13.60 2.94 8.81
N LYS A 98 -12.95 1.77 8.96
CA LYS A 98 -13.30 0.81 10.03
C LYS A 98 -12.98 1.31 11.44
N THR A 99 -11.98 2.19 11.56
CA THR A 99 -11.65 2.82 12.85
C THR A 99 -12.69 3.89 13.19
N ALA A 100 -13.08 4.69 12.21
CA ALA A 100 -14.09 5.73 12.38
C ALA A 100 -15.46 5.15 12.76
N ASP A 101 -15.86 4.04 12.16
CA ASP A 101 -17.11 3.33 12.50
C ASP A 101 -17.17 2.82 13.95
N ARG A 102 -16.00 2.53 14.54
CA ARG A 102 -15.89 1.95 15.89
C ARG A 102 -15.57 2.97 16.98
N ALA A 103 -14.91 4.06 16.62
CA ALA A 103 -14.44 5.08 17.56
C ALA A 103 -15.51 6.12 17.88
N GLY A 104 -15.44 6.72 19.05
CA GLY A 104 -16.30 7.86 19.39
C GLY A 104 -15.91 9.14 18.62
N HIS A 105 -14.64 9.28 18.28
CA HIS A 105 -14.11 10.35 17.42
C HIS A 105 -12.78 9.92 16.81
N THR A 106 -12.55 10.27 15.55
CA THR A 106 -11.28 10.00 14.87
C THR A 106 -10.66 11.27 14.31
N SER A 107 -9.39 11.51 14.63
CA SER A 107 -8.59 12.61 14.10
C SER A 107 -7.47 12.07 13.23
N VAL A 108 -7.30 12.61 12.02
CA VAL A 108 -6.24 12.22 11.09
C VAL A 108 -5.20 13.33 11.01
N PHE A 109 -3.95 12.98 11.26
CA PHE A 109 -2.81 13.91 11.15
C PHE A 109 -2.10 13.70 9.81
N GLN A 110 -2.33 14.61 8.90
CA GLN A 110 -1.84 14.58 7.53
C GLN A 110 -0.76 15.63 7.30
N ARG A 111 0.40 15.22 6.77
CA ARG A 111 1.43 16.15 6.29
C ARG A 111 1.18 16.60 4.86
N THR A 112 0.89 15.66 3.98
CA THR A 112 0.56 15.89 2.57
C THR A 112 -0.53 14.93 2.14
N PRO A 113 -1.54 15.37 1.37
CA PRO A 113 -2.53 14.46 0.82
C PRO A 113 -1.91 13.50 -0.20
N HIS A 114 -2.62 12.43 -0.48
CA HIS A 114 -2.27 11.46 -1.51
C HIS A 114 -3.33 11.44 -2.61
N TRP A 115 -2.89 11.13 -3.85
CA TRP A 115 -3.83 10.78 -4.89
C TRP A 115 -4.47 9.43 -4.56
N VAL A 116 -5.79 9.44 -4.40
CA VAL A 116 -6.61 8.26 -4.15
C VAL A 116 -7.49 8.02 -5.37
N ALA A 117 -7.38 6.84 -5.96
CA ALA A 117 -8.14 6.45 -7.14
C ALA A 117 -9.35 5.61 -6.76
N PRO A 118 -10.48 5.74 -7.47
CA PRO A 118 -11.66 4.93 -7.21
C PRO A 118 -11.39 3.44 -7.44
N ALA A 119 -11.81 2.61 -6.51
CA ALA A 119 -11.80 1.16 -6.63
C ALA A 119 -13.21 0.66 -6.89
N ARG A 120 -13.62 0.70 -8.15
CA ARG A 120 -14.90 0.11 -8.54
C ARG A 120 -14.94 -1.35 -8.13
N ASP A 121 -16.06 -1.77 -7.57
CA ASP A 121 -16.29 -3.17 -7.18
C ASP A 121 -15.37 -3.72 -6.08
N TYR A 122 -14.67 -2.87 -5.31
CA TYR A 122 -13.74 -3.29 -4.25
C TYR A 122 -14.38 -4.22 -3.22
N TYR A 123 -15.64 -3.96 -2.85
CA TYR A 123 -16.40 -4.75 -1.88
C TYR A 123 -17.33 -5.77 -2.53
N LYS A 124 -17.41 -5.85 -3.85
CA LYS A 124 -18.25 -6.82 -4.53
C LYS A 124 -17.55 -8.19 -4.59
N PRO A 125 -18.28 -9.27 -4.35
CA PRO A 125 -17.75 -10.60 -4.60
C PRO A 125 -17.42 -10.78 -6.09
N VAL A 126 -16.40 -11.57 -6.38
CA VAL A 126 -16.06 -11.93 -7.76
C VAL A 126 -17.21 -12.72 -8.38
N GLU A 127 -17.65 -12.32 -9.56
CA GLU A 127 -18.73 -12.96 -10.27
C GLU A 127 -18.49 -14.48 -10.44
N PRO A 128 -19.48 -15.33 -10.11
CA PRO A 128 -19.32 -16.80 -10.21
C PRO A 128 -18.90 -17.27 -11.61
N GLY A 129 -19.40 -16.62 -12.66
CA GLY A 129 -19.02 -16.92 -14.04
C GLY A 129 -17.53 -16.64 -14.33
N LEU A 130 -16.97 -15.57 -13.75
CA LEU A 130 -15.54 -15.29 -13.86
C LEU A 130 -14.71 -16.35 -13.11
N ILE A 131 -15.13 -16.72 -11.89
CA ILE A 131 -14.46 -17.78 -11.13
C ILE A 131 -14.47 -19.10 -11.93
N TRP A 132 -15.61 -19.44 -12.51
CA TRP A 132 -15.73 -20.63 -13.35
C TRP A 132 -14.79 -20.56 -14.57
N ALA A 133 -14.78 -19.44 -15.28
CA ALA A 133 -13.93 -19.25 -16.46
C ALA A 133 -12.44 -19.35 -16.13
N LEU A 134 -11.99 -18.73 -15.03
CA LEU A 134 -10.60 -18.78 -14.55
C LEU A 134 -10.14 -20.22 -14.23
N ASN A 135 -11.08 -21.10 -13.81
CA ASN A 135 -10.75 -22.47 -13.40
C ASN A 135 -10.93 -23.51 -14.51
N HIS A 136 -11.74 -23.24 -15.54
CA HIS A 136 -12.15 -24.26 -16.50
C HIS A 136 -11.80 -23.94 -17.95
N ILE A 137 -11.62 -22.67 -18.33
CA ILE A 137 -11.21 -22.30 -19.68
C ILE A 137 -9.68 -22.31 -19.77
N PRO A 138 -9.08 -23.14 -20.66
CA PRO A 138 -7.65 -23.16 -20.85
C PRO A 138 -7.07 -21.76 -21.14
N TYR A 139 -5.98 -21.41 -20.49
CA TYR A 139 -5.24 -20.14 -20.64
C TYR A 139 -6.03 -18.88 -20.27
N TYR A 140 -7.27 -18.98 -19.80
CA TYR A 140 -8.06 -17.81 -19.46
C TYR A 140 -7.49 -17.04 -18.27
N ALA A 141 -6.97 -17.74 -17.27
CA ALA A 141 -6.33 -17.14 -16.10
C ALA A 141 -5.06 -16.35 -16.49
N GLU A 142 -4.23 -16.91 -17.37
CA GLU A 142 -3.03 -16.27 -17.91
C GLU A 142 -3.38 -15.04 -18.73
N PHE A 143 -4.37 -15.15 -19.61
CA PHE A 143 -4.86 -14.02 -20.41
C PHE A 143 -5.45 -12.93 -19.51
N HIS A 144 -6.26 -13.28 -18.53
CA HIS A 144 -6.83 -12.34 -17.56
C HIS A 144 -5.72 -11.60 -16.80
N ARG A 145 -4.70 -12.32 -16.35
CA ARG A 145 -3.52 -11.74 -15.68
C ARG A 145 -2.75 -10.78 -16.60
N ALA A 146 -2.48 -11.19 -17.83
CA ALA A 146 -1.80 -10.35 -18.83
C ALA A 146 -2.59 -9.07 -19.12
N ARG A 147 -3.92 -9.16 -19.25
CA ARG A 147 -4.82 -8.01 -19.41
C ARG A 147 -4.74 -7.06 -18.21
N MET A 148 -4.70 -7.56 -16.98
CA MET A 148 -4.56 -6.73 -15.77
C MET A 148 -3.22 -6.00 -15.75
N ILE A 149 -2.11 -6.68 -16.11
CA ILE A 149 -0.79 -6.06 -16.21
C ILE A 149 -0.80 -4.94 -17.26
N LEU A 150 -1.38 -5.17 -18.43
CA LEU A 150 -1.48 -4.18 -19.50
C LEU A 150 -2.29 -2.94 -19.05
N ILE A 151 -3.42 -3.14 -18.38
CA ILE A 151 -4.28 -2.03 -17.93
C ILE A 151 -3.58 -1.17 -16.89
N PHE A 152 -2.92 -1.78 -15.89
CA PHE A 152 -2.30 -1.06 -14.78
C PHE A 152 -0.86 -0.64 -15.05
N GLY A 153 -0.20 -1.22 -16.05
CA GLY A 153 1.15 -0.89 -16.48
C GLY A 153 1.18 -0.01 -17.72
N ASP A 154 1.26 -0.63 -18.87
CA ASP A 154 1.58 0.03 -20.15
C ASP A 154 0.57 1.12 -20.54
N ARG A 155 -0.72 0.90 -20.26
CA ARG A 155 -1.76 1.88 -20.59
C ARG A 155 -1.63 3.18 -19.77
N SER A 156 -1.06 3.11 -18.59
CA SER A 156 -0.84 4.29 -17.73
C SER A 156 0.49 4.99 -18.03
N TRP A 157 1.38 4.35 -18.81
CA TRP A 157 2.71 4.86 -19.10
C TRP A 157 2.74 6.27 -19.74
N PRO A 158 1.88 6.60 -20.71
CA PRO A 158 1.87 7.95 -21.30
C PRO A 158 1.65 9.07 -20.27
N ALA A 159 0.92 8.80 -19.19
CA ALA A 159 0.64 9.80 -18.15
C ALA A 159 1.84 10.07 -17.23
N VAL A 160 2.90 9.27 -17.25
CA VAL A 160 4.08 9.47 -16.40
C VAL A 160 5.30 10.01 -17.15
N VAL A 161 5.22 10.08 -18.48
CA VAL A 161 6.30 10.64 -19.32
C VAL A 161 6.28 12.16 -19.24
N VAL A 162 7.37 12.76 -18.81
CA VAL A 162 7.47 14.22 -18.69
C VAL A 162 7.53 14.83 -20.11
N ASP A 163 6.63 15.77 -20.39
CA ASP A 163 6.71 16.63 -21.57
C ASP A 163 7.46 17.91 -21.19
N PRO A 164 8.69 18.16 -21.72
CA PRO A 164 9.44 19.36 -21.41
C PRO A 164 8.75 20.67 -21.80
N ALA A 165 7.79 20.63 -22.75
CA ALA A 165 7.02 21.78 -23.19
C ALA A 165 5.79 22.07 -22.31
N TRP A 166 5.47 21.19 -21.36
CA TRP A 166 4.32 21.37 -20.46
C TRP A 166 4.56 22.55 -19.51
N LYS A 167 3.61 23.49 -19.50
CA LYS A 167 3.82 24.82 -18.87
C LYS A 167 3.95 24.76 -17.34
N ASP A 168 3.18 23.91 -16.68
CA ASP A 168 3.19 23.81 -15.21
C ASP A 168 3.44 22.37 -14.78
N GLN A 169 4.71 22.03 -14.65
CA GLN A 169 5.15 20.70 -14.24
C GLN A 169 5.03 20.45 -12.73
N SER A 170 4.67 21.45 -11.94
CA SER A 170 4.49 21.28 -10.49
C SER A 170 3.29 20.40 -10.15
N VAL A 171 2.22 20.48 -10.94
CA VAL A 171 0.97 19.78 -10.68
C VAL A 171 0.58 18.73 -11.74
N SER A 172 1.20 18.79 -12.93
CA SER A 172 0.99 17.82 -14.02
C SER A 172 2.23 17.80 -14.91
N VAL A 173 2.55 16.68 -15.52
CA VAL A 173 3.77 16.53 -16.34
C VAL A 173 3.50 16.48 -17.86
N ASN A 174 2.25 16.31 -18.25
CA ASN A 174 1.78 16.31 -19.64
C ASN A 174 0.24 16.36 -19.67
N GLU A 175 -0.34 16.41 -20.87
CA GLU A 175 -1.80 16.45 -21.10
C GLU A 175 -2.54 15.23 -20.50
N ALA A 176 -2.01 14.02 -20.70
CA ALA A 176 -2.62 12.79 -20.17
C ALA A 176 -2.60 12.76 -18.63
N ASN A 177 -1.51 13.24 -18.00
CA ASN A 177 -1.41 13.39 -16.56
C ASN A 177 -2.40 14.43 -16.04
N HIS A 178 -2.54 15.57 -16.74
CA HIS A 178 -3.49 16.62 -16.40
C HIS A 178 -4.93 16.11 -16.49
N ALA A 179 -5.30 15.43 -17.56
CA ALA A 179 -6.62 14.84 -17.70
C ALA A 179 -6.94 13.84 -16.56
N MET A 180 -5.96 13.02 -16.19
CA MET A 180 -6.10 12.10 -15.05
C MET A 180 -6.26 12.86 -13.72
N ARG A 181 -5.51 13.96 -13.53
CA ARG A 181 -5.64 14.83 -12.37
C ARG A 181 -7.07 15.35 -12.22
N GLU A 182 -7.66 15.87 -13.29
CA GLU A 182 -9.04 16.41 -13.25
C GLU A 182 -10.06 15.33 -12.86
N VAL A 183 -9.92 14.13 -13.40
CA VAL A 183 -10.77 12.98 -13.03
C VAL A 183 -10.65 12.65 -11.53
N LEU A 184 -9.44 12.70 -10.98
CA LEU A 184 -9.22 12.41 -9.56
C LEU A 184 -9.70 13.56 -8.67
N ILE A 185 -9.61 14.80 -9.10
CA ILE A 185 -10.20 15.95 -8.38
C ILE A 185 -11.72 15.85 -8.33
N ASP A 186 -12.35 15.47 -9.43
CA ASP A 186 -13.81 15.24 -9.46
C ASP A 186 -14.22 14.09 -8.56
N PHE A 187 -13.42 13.03 -8.50
CA PHE A 187 -13.62 11.92 -7.57
C PHE A 187 -13.53 12.38 -6.11
N VAL A 188 -12.54 13.21 -5.74
CA VAL A 188 -12.43 13.81 -4.39
C VAL A 188 -13.67 14.62 -4.05
N LYS A 189 -14.09 15.52 -4.94
CA LYS A 189 -15.27 16.37 -4.74
C LYS A 189 -16.54 15.55 -4.56
N THR A 190 -16.72 14.54 -5.40
CA THR A 190 -17.87 13.63 -5.34
C THR A 190 -17.90 12.84 -4.04
N GLY A 191 -16.76 12.27 -3.64
CA GLY A 191 -16.63 11.49 -2.41
C GLY A 191 -16.85 12.30 -1.14
N LEU A 192 -16.38 13.56 -1.11
CA LEU A 192 -16.60 14.46 0.02
C LEU A 192 -18.05 14.96 0.16
N GLY A 193 -18.85 14.85 -0.90
CA GLY A 193 -20.27 15.27 -0.87
C GLY A 193 -20.45 16.71 -0.33
N PRO A 194 -21.16 16.91 0.79
CA PRO A 194 -21.37 18.25 1.36
C PRO A 194 -20.11 18.86 2.01
N LYS A 195 -19.06 18.06 2.27
CA LYS A 195 -17.85 18.49 2.99
C LYS A 195 -16.85 19.20 2.04
N GLN A 196 -17.30 20.09 1.16
CA GLN A 196 -16.45 20.69 0.11
C GLN A 196 -15.30 21.55 0.65
N ASP A 197 -15.39 22.06 1.87
CA ASP A 197 -14.32 22.80 2.55
C ASP A 197 -13.05 21.98 2.73
N TYR A 198 -13.15 20.64 2.70
CA TYR A 198 -12.01 19.74 2.78
C TYR A 198 -11.28 19.50 1.45
N VAL A 199 -11.86 19.87 0.31
CA VAL A 199 -11.25 19.64 -1.01
C VAL A 199 -9.81 20.16 -1.09
N PRO A 200 -9.47 21.40 -0.64
CA PRO A 200 -8.09 21.88 -0.68
C PRO A 200 -7.11 21.04 0.16
N HIS A 201 -7.61 20.35 1.17
CA HIS A 201 -6.81 19.48 2.03
C HIS A 201 -6.69 18.05 1.52
N CYS A 202 -7.50 17.67 0.53
CA CYS A 202 -7.54 16.33 -0.05
C CYS A 202 -6.91 16.26 -1.45
N VAL A 203 -6.77 17.39 -2.14
CA VAL A 203 -6.15 17.47 -3.46
C VAL A 203 -4.64 17.69 -3.32
N PRO A 204 -3.78 16.79 -3.82
CA PRO A 204 -2.33 16.98 -3.79
C PRO A 204 -1.84 18.12 -4.68
N ASP A 205 -0.75 18.75 -4.27
CA ASP A 205 -0.02 19.81 -4.97
C ASP A 205 1.12 19.29 -5.86
N PHE A 206 1.10 18.00 -6.19
CA PHE A 206 2.09 17.34 -7.04
C PHE A 206 1.39 16.51 -8.13
N PRO A 207 2.08 16.17 -9.24
CA PRO A 207 1.52 15.40 -10.35
C PRO A 207 0.97 14.03 -9.92
N VAL A 208 -0.06 13.56 -10.59
CA VAL A 208 -0.50 12.17 -10.47
C VAL A 208 0.69 11.27 -10.79
N TRP A 209 0.87 10.19 -10.02
CA TRP A 209 2.07 9.34 -10.04
C TRP A 209 3.35 9.95 -9.49
N GLY A 210 3.38 11.21 -9.07
CA GLY A 210 4.51 11.78 -8.34
C GLY A 210 4.81 11.07 -7.01
N LYS A 211 3.79 10.41 -6.46
CA LYS A 211 3.87 9.39 -5.41
C LYS A 211 3.00 8.22 -5.80
N ARG A 212 3.12 7.08 -5.08
CA ARG A 212 2.27 5.91 -5.32
C ARG A 212 0.79 6.30 -5.21
N LEU A 213 0.02 6.02 -6.26
CA LEU A 213 -1.42 6.15 -6.25
C LEU A 213 -2.04 5.15 -5.26
N ILE A 214 -2.93 5.61 -4.43
CA ILE A 214 -3.64 4.79 -3.45
C ILE A 214 -5.00 4.40 -4.02
N VAL A 215 -5.44 3.19 -3.76
CA VAL A 215 -6.76 2.71 -4.14
C VAL A 215 -7.73 3.00 -3.01
N ASP A 216 -8.85 3.64 -3.33
CA ASP A 216 -9.90 3.99 -2.37
C ASP A 216 -10.68 2.78 -1.88
N ASN A 217 -11.09 2.83 -0.62
CA ASN A 217 -12.04 1.92 0.00
C ASN A 217 -12.90 2.62 1.07
N GLY A 218 -13.38 3.82 0.77
CA GLY A 218 -14.24 4.62 1.65
C GLY A 218 -13.48 5.75 2.38
N TRP A 219 -12.38 6.25 1.81
CA TRP A 219 -11.56 7.30 2.42
C TRP A 219 -12.27 8.64 2.55
N TYR A 220 -13.11 9.00 1.57
CA TYR A 220 -13.81 10.29 1.52
C TYR A 220 -15.23 10.24 2.09
N GLU A 221 -15.75 9.08 2.48
CA GLU A 221 -17.05 8.86 3.10
C GLU A 221 -17.04 9.19 4.61
#